data_1e87f39696a86c9a19fb888832a51c0a
#
_entry.id   1e87f39696a86c9a19fb888832a51c0a
#
_cell.length_a   1.000
_cell.length_b   1.000
_cell.length_c   1.000
_cell.angle_alpha   90.00
_cell.angle_beta   90.00
_cell.angle_gamma   90.00
#
_symmetry.space_group_name_H-M   'P 1'
#
loop_
_entity.id
_entity.type
_entity.pdbx_description
1 polymer ?
#
loop_
_entity_poly.entity_id
_entity_poly.type
_entity_poly.pdbx_seq_one_letter_code
_entity_poly.pdbx_strand_id
1 'polypeptide(L)'
;MSVVGDRYAESLFDLAKEENKVTQYLDDIKLVGEVLDSDPQIVQFFNHVLIGNDKKVQLLDQSFKGNVDQYVLNFLKLLVQSR
;
A
#
# COMPACT_ATOMS: atom_id res chain seq x y z
N MET A 1 -9.33 8.85 4.65
CA MET A 1 -8.52 8.74 3.44
C MET A 1 -8.82 9.90 2.50
N SER A 2 -7.88 10.30 1.67
CA SER A 2 -8.12 11.37 0.71
C SER A 2 -9.08 10.92 -0.40
N VAL A 3 -9.71 11.88 -1.09
CA VAL A 3 -10.58 11.59 -2.24
C VAL A 3 -9.81 10.81 -3.32
N VAL A 4 -8.54 11.16 -3.54
CA VAL A 4 -7.68 10.46 -4.51
C VAL A 4 -7.48 8.99 -4.09
N GLY A 5 -7.20 8.75 -2.81
CA GLY A 5 -7.04 7.39 -2.30
C GLY A 5 -8.31 6.56 -2.44
N ASP A 6 -9.47 7.15 -2.16
CA ASP A 6 -10.76 6.46 -2.27
C ASP A 6 -11.06 6.07 -3.72
N ARG A 7 -10.82 6.97 -4.66
CA ARG A 7 -11.04 6.69 -6.09
C ARG A 7 -10.08 5.62 -6.60
N TYR A 8 -8.82 5.67 -6.17
CA TYR A 8 -7.84 4.66 -6.57
C TYR A 8 -8.22 3.30 -6.00
N ALA A 9 -8.71 3.26 -4.75
CA ALA A 9 -9.17 2.01 -4.14
C ALA A 9 -10.33 1.41 -4.92
N GLU A 10 -11.32 2.22 -5.32
CA GLU A 10 -12.43 1.74 -6.17
C GLU A 10 -11.90 1.15 -7.47
N SER A 11 -11.02 1.86 -8.16
CA SER A 11 -10.43 1.40 -9.42
C SER A 11 -9.64 0.11 -9.24
N LEU A 12 -8.91 -0.01 -8.14
CA LEU A 12 -8.13 -1.21 -7.81
C LEU A 12 -9.05 -2.42 -7.63
N PHE A 13 -10.15 -2.27 -6.90
CA PHE A 13 -11.10 -3.38 -6.68
C PHE A 13 -11.89 -3.71 -7.93
N ASP A 14 -12.22 -2.74 -8.76
CA ASP A 14 -12.85 -2.99 -10.06
C ASP A 14 -11.92 -3.82 -10.96
N LEU A 15 -10.64 -3.47 -11.01
CA LEU A 15 -9.64 -4.25 -11.72
C LEU A 15 -9.52 -5.66 -11.15
N ALA A 16 -9.53 -5.79 -9.83
CA ALA A 16 -9.46 -7.10 -9.17
C ALA A 16 -10.63 -8.00 -9.57
N LYS A 17 -11.84 -7.44 -9.68
CA LYS A 17 -13.01 -8.19 -10.12
C LYS A 17 -12.86 -8.66 -11.56
N GLU A 18 -12.40 -7.79 -12.46
CA GLU A 18 -12.18 -8.13 -13.86
C GLU A 18 -11.16 -9.26 -14.03
N GLU A 19 -10.11 -9.23 -13.20
CA GLU A 19 -9.00 -10.18 -13.26
C GLU A 19 -9.19 -11.40 -12.38
N ASN A 20 -10.32 -11.51 -11.66
CA ASN A 20 -10.56 -12.56 -10.66
C ASN A 20 -9.51 -12.60 -9.55
N LYS A 21 -9.07 -11.42 -9.10
CA LYS A 21 -8.00 -11.29 -8.09
C LYS A 21 -8.47 -10.65 -6.78
N VAL A 22 -9.78 -10.59 -6.54
CA VAL A 22 -10.31 -9.95 -5.32
C VAL A 22 -9.74 -10.61 -4.06
N THR A 23 -9.74 -11.94 -3.99
CA THR A 23 -9.19 -12.67 -2.85
C THR A 23 -7.70 -12.39 -2.67
N GLN A 24 -6.94 -12.39 -3.76
CA GLN A 24 -5.51 -12.09 -3.71
C GLN A 24 -5.26 -10.67 -3.17
N TYR A 25 -6.00 -9.68 -3.65
CA TYR A 25 -5.81 -8.29 -3.21
C TYR A 25 -6.18 -8.12 -1.73
N LEU A 26 -7.25 -8.80 -1.28
CA LEU A 26 -7.62 -8.79 0.14
C LEU A 26 -6.53 -9.44 1.00
N ASP A 27 -5.99 -10.55 0.56
CA ASP A 27 -4.88 -11.23 1.27
C ASP A 27 -3.65 -10.33 1.32
N ASP A 28 -3.33 -9.63 0.22
CA ASP A 28 -2.21 -8.70 0.16
C ASP A 28 -2.39 -7.55 1.16
N ILE A 29 -3.58 -6.96 1.21
CA ILE A 29 -3.89 -5.88 2.15
C ILE A 29 -3.78 -6.37 3.58
N LYS A 30 -4.25 -7.59 3.85
CA LYS A 30 -4.13 -8.21 5.16
C LYS A 30 -2.66 -8.40 5.55
N LEU A 31 -1.83 -8.84 4.61
CA LEU A 31 -0.39 -8.99 4.86
C LEU A 31 0.24 -7.65 5.22
N VAL A 32 -0.10 -6.58 4.50
CA VAL A 32 0.40 -5.24 4.80
C VAL A 32 -0.02 -4.82 6.21
N GLY A 33 -1.28 -5.04 6.57
CA GLY A 33 -1.78 -4.73 7.92
C GLY A 33 -1.03 -5.50 9.00
N GLU A 34 -0.75 -6.77 8.78
CA GLU A 34 -0.01 -7.61 9.73
C GLU A 34 1.42 -7.10 9.94
N VAL A 35 2.10 -6.70 8.86
CA VAL A 35 3.46 -6.16 8.94
C VAL A 35 3.46 -4.83 9.72
N LEU A 36 2.51 -3.95 9.43
CA LEU A 36 2.41 -2.67 10.14
C LEU A 36 2.10 -2.88 11.63
N ASP A 37 1.24 -3.83 11.96
CA ASP A 37 0.89 -4.13 13.34
C ASP A 37 2.06 -4.77 14.12
N SER A 38 2.92 -5.52 13.43
CA SER A 38 4.03 -6.23 14.07
C SER A 38 5.21 -5.32 14.39
N ASP A 39 5.32 -4.15 13.75
CA ASP A 39 6.48 -3.26 13.94
C ASP A 39 6.03 -1.79 13.98
N PRO A 40 5.81 -1.24 15.18
CA PRO A 40 5.43 0.17 15.33
C PRO A 40 6.44 1.16 14.74
N GLN A 41 7.71 0.77 14.62
CA GLN A 41 8.73 1.64 14.04
C GLN A 41 8.49 1.88 12.56
N ILE A 42 7.95 0.90 11.85
CA ILE A 42 7.57 1.04 10.44
C ILE A 42 6.47 2.10 10.30
N VAL A 43 5.45 2.04 11.15
CA VAL A 43 4.37 3.03 11.14
C VAL A 43 4.91 4.43 11.42
N GLN A 44 5.79 4.56 12.42
CA GLN A 44 6.43 5.84 12.75
C GLN A 44 7.23 6.38 11.58
N PHE A 45 7.94 5.52 10.86
CA PHE A 45 8.71 5.90 9.68
C PHE A 45 7.80 6.51 8.61
N PHE A 46 6.67 5.87 8.30
CA PHE A 46 5.74 6.37 7.29
C PHE A 46 5.04 7.66 7.73
N ASN A 47 4.89 7.89 9.03
CA ASN A 47 4.25 9.10 9.56
C ASN A 47 5.24 10.23 9.83
N HIS A 48 6.54 10.00 9.67
CA HIS A 48 7.55 11.00 10.00
C HIS A 48 7.63 12.06 8.90
N VAL A 49 7.29 13.30 9.23
CA VAL A 49 7.18 14.39 8.26
C VAL A 49 8.51 14.80 7.65
N LEU A 50 9.63 14.55 8.34
CA LEU A 50 10.97 14.91 7.86
C LEU A 50 11.58 13.84 6.95
N ILE A 51 10.97 12.65 6.84
CA ILE A 51 11.43 11.62 5.93
C ILE A 51 10.74 11.84 4.57
N GLY A 52 11.53 11.95 3.50
CA GLY A 52 11.01 12.20 2.17
C GLY A 52 10.21 11.02 1.61
N ASN A 53 9.29 11.31 0.69
CA ASN A 53 8.44 10.30 0.07
C ASN A 53 9.24 9.26 -0.71
N ASP A 54 10.37 9.66 -1.31
CA ASP A 54 11.26 8.74 -2.03
C ASP A 54 11.77 7.62 -1.12
N LYS A 55 12.13 7.94 0.12
CA LYS A 55 12.60 6.94 1.08
C LYS A 55 11.45 6.05 1.57
N LYS A 56 10.26 6.61 1.73
CA LYS A 56 9.08 5.85 2.11
C LYS A 56 8.68 4.87 1.01
N VAL A 57 8.70 5.30 -0.25
CA VAL A 57 8.44 4.44 -1.40
C VAL A 57 9.49 3.32 -1.48
N GLN A 58 10.75 3.64 -1.24
CA GLN A 58 11.82 2.64 -1.22
C GLN A 58 11.58 1.56 -0.16
N LEU A 59 11.15 1.96 1.04
CA LEU A 59 10.82 0.99 2.09
C LEU A 59 9.63 0.11 1.69
N LEU A 60 8.62 0.67 1.02
CA LEU A 60 7.51 -0.13 0.50
C LEU A 60 8.01 -1.19 -0.49
N ASP A 61 8.89 -0.82 -1.40
CA ASP A 61 9.48 -1.78 -2.34
C ASP A 61 10.26 -2.88 -1.59
N GLN A 62 11.10 -2.50 -0.64
CA GLN A 62 11.90 -3.45 0.13
C GLN A 62 11.03 -4.40 0.94
N SER A 63 9.91 -3.91 1.46
CA SER A 63 9.04 -4.69 2.34
C SER A 63 8.08 -5.59 1.59
N PHE A 64 7.55 -5.15 0.46
CA PHE A 64 6.40 -5.79 -0.16
C PHE A 64 6.59 -6.20 -1.61
N LYS A 65 7.59 -5.69 -2.33
CA LYS A 65 7.79 -6.05 -3.73
C LYS A 65 8.01 -7.56 -3.88
N GLY A 66 7.21 -8.18 -4.75
CA GLY A 66 7.25 -9.62 -4.93
C GLY A 66 6.39 -10.41 -3.95
N ASN A 67 5.90 -9.79 -2.87
CA ASN A 67 5.04 -10.42 -1.88
C ASN A 67 3.57 -9.99 -1.99
N VAL A 68 3.32 -8.91 -2.71
CA VAL A 68 1.96 -8.43 -3.02
C VAL A 68 1.88 -8.15 -4.51
N ASP A 69 0.64 -8.09 -5.04
CA ASP A 69 0.42 -7.73 -6.42
C ASP A 69 0.97 -6.32 -6.70
N GLN A 70 1.50 -6.12 -7.90
CA GLN A 70 2.11 -4.83 -8.29
C GLN A 70 1.10 -3.68 -8.20
N TYR A 71 -0.16 -3.92 -8.53
CA TYR A 71 -1.19 -2.87 -8.42
C TYR A 71 -1.47 -2.51 -6.97
N VAL A 72 -1.44 -3.48 -6.05
CA VAL A 72 -1.57 -3.22 -4.61
C VAL A 72 -0.38 -2.38 -4.13
N LEU A 73 0.83 -2.72 -4.54
CA LEU A 73 2.03 -1.96 -4.19
C LEU A 73 1.94 -0.52 -4.72
N ASN A 74 1.48 -0.34 -5.96
CA ASN A 74 1.29 0.98 -6.55
C ASN A 74 0.28 1.81 -5.75
N PHE A 75 -0.78 1.18 -5.26
CA PHE A 75 -1.77 1.84 -4.40
C PHE A 75 -1.13 2.34 -3.09
N LEU A 76 -0.30 1.51 -2.46
CA LEU A 76 0.39 1.91 -1.23
C LEU A 76 1.33 3.10 -1.49
N LYS A 77 2.04 3.09 -2.60
CA LYS A 77 2.90 4.21 -2.99
C LYS A 77 2.12 5.49 -3.20
N LEU A 78 0.94 5.39 -3.83
CA LEU A 78 0.08 6.54 -4.03
C LEU A 78 -0.38 7.13 -2.70
N LEU A 79 -0.77 6.29 -1.74
CA LEU A 79 -1.19 6.75 -0.42
C LEU A 79 -0.08 7.52 0.29
N VAL A 80 1.16 7.07 0.16
CA VAL A 80 2.32 7.77 0.74
C VAL A 80 2.54 9.12 0.06
N GLN A 81 2.42 9.17 -1.26
CA GLN A 81 2.70 10.37 -2.05
C GLN A 81 1.60 11.42 -2.00
N SER A 82 0.38 11.03 -1.65
CA SER A 82 -0.78 11.93 -1.68
C SER A 82 -1.09 12.60 -0.34
N ARG A 83 -0.18 12.54 0.61
CA ARG A 83 -0.34 13.13 1.94
C ARG A 83 -0.06 14.63 1.92
#